data_9db70ff8498f046acf2885cfaa94fdcc
#
_entry.id   9db70ff8498f046acf2885cfaa94fdcc
#
_cell.length_a   1.000
_cell.length_b   1.000
_cell.length_c   1.000
_cell.angle_alpha   90.00
_cell.angle_beta   90.00
_cell.angle_gamma   90.00
#
_symmetry.space_group_name_H-M   'P 1'
#
loop_
_entity.id
_entity.type
_entity.pdbx_description
1 polymer ?
#
loop_
_entity_poly.entity_id
_entity_poly.type
_entity_poly.pdbx_seq_one_letter_code
_entity_poly.pdbx_strand_id
1 'polypeptide(L)'
;MSALAQMLESRGLPTTVLALVLPQVEKTRPPRALMTPFLLGRPVGEPNDAGFQRRVLLQALSLLERTDGPVILEHFPDDPPSWVDRADWVPAVSLPPLDPMMSAGTPPSPAQWEFALRAEMVQVLPAWERFKARFGRTTVG
;
A
#
# COMPACT_ATOMS: atom_id res chain seq x y z
N MET A 1 -0.94 11.93 -0.16
CA MET A 1 -1.72 12.37 1.04
C MET A 1 -0.90 13.32 1.92
N SER A 2 0.38 13.05 2.22
CA SER A 2 1.21 13.92 3.09
C SER A 2 1.29 15.39 2.61
N ALA A 3 1.43 15.63 1.31
CA ALA A 3 1.45 17.00 0.76
C ALA A 3 0.11 17.73 0.97
N LEU A 4 -1.01 17.02 0.85
CA LEU A 4 -2.33 17.57 1.12
C LEU A 4 -2.48 17.93 2.61
N ALA A 5 -2.02 17.06 3.52
CA ALA A 5 -2.03 17.32 4.96
C ALA A 5 -1.22 18.58 5.29
N GLN A 6 -0.02 18.72 4.75
CA GLN A 6 0.81 19.94 4.93
C GLN A 6 0.11 21.18 4.41
N MET A 7 -0.52 21.10 3.23
CA MET A 7 -1.26 22.23 2.66
C MET A 7 -2.47 22.63 3.51
N LEU A 8 -3.22 21.68 4.04
CA LEU A 8 -4.38 21.95 4.88
C LEU A 8 -3.96 22.57 6.22
N GLU A 9 -2.91 22.05 6.84
CA GLU A 9 -2.40 22.61 8.11
C GLU A 9 -1.79 23.99 7.94
N SER A 10 -1.17 24.30 6.80
CA SER A 10 -0.73 25.68 6.52
C SER A 10 -1.88 26.69 6.43
N ARG A 11 -3.10 26.20 6.29
CA ARG A 11 -4.35 26.99 6.28
C ARG A 11 -5.12 26.92 7.60
N GLY A 12 -4.52 26.36 8.65
CA GLY A 12 -5.14 26.24 9.98
C GLY A 12 -6.11 25.07 10.13
N LEU A 13 -6.13 24.13 9.20
CA LEU A 13 -6.98 22.92 9.28
C LEU A 13 -6.14 21.74 9.80
N PRO A 14 -6.33 21.31 11.05
CA PRO A 14 -5.57 20.20 11.61
C PRO A 14 -5.90 18.88 10.88
N THR A 15 -4.87 18.08 10.63
CA THR A 15 -4.99 16.81 9.90
C THR A 15 -4.27 15.68 10.62
N THR A 16 -4.73 14.46 10.39
CA THR A 16 -4.00 13.24 10.71
C THR A 16 -4.00 12.29 9.50
N VAL A 17 -2.92 11.56 9.31
CA VAL A 17 -2.72 10.64 8.18
C VAL A 17 -2.61 9.22 8.70
N LEU A 18 -3.42 8.30 8.19
CA LEU A 18 -3.18 6.87 8.36
C LEU A 18 -2.14 6.42 7.32
N ALA A 19 -1.05 5.87 7.77
CA ALA A 19 0.09 5.52 6.95
C ALA A 19 0.39 4.02 6.99
N LEU A 20 0.65 3.42 5.83
CA LEU A 20 0.92 1.99 5.67
C LEU A 20 2.36 1.72 5.21
N VAL A 21 3.07 2.75 4.75
CA VAL A 21 4.42 2.61 4.17
C VAL A 21 5.38 3.52 4.92
N LEU A 22 6.10 2.95 5.88
CA LEU A 22 6.99 3.70 6.79
C LEU A 22 8.05 4.53 6.05
N PRO A 23 8.83 3.99 5.08
CA PRO A 23 9.86 4.79 4.41
C PRO A 23 9.30 6.01 3.68
N GLN A 24 8.06 5.92 3.18
CA GLN A 24 7.41 7.05 2.52
C GLN A 24 7.01 8.14 3.51
N VAL A 25 6.48 7.74 4.67
CA VAL A 25 6.05 8.68 5.71
C VAL A 25 7.24 9.41 6.33
N GLU A 26 8.31 8.69 6.63
CA GLU A 26 9.57 9.28 7.14
C GLU A 26 10.14 10.31 6.16
N LYS A 27 10.08 10.04 4.87
CA LYS A 27 10.55 10.95 3.82
C LYS A 27 9.63 12.17 3.64
N THR A 28 8.32 11.94 3.63
CA THR A 28 7.34 13.00 3.33
C THR A 28 6.93 13.83 4.54
N ARG A 29 7.19 13.34 5.75
CA ARG A 29 7.01 14.02 7.04
C ARG A 29 5.68 14.77 7.15
N PRO A 30 4.53 14.08 7.10
CA PRO A 30 3.24 14.73 7.32
C PRO A 30 3.19 15.33 8.73
N PRO A 31 2.38 16.36 8.97
CA PRO A 31 2.30 17.02 10.28
C PRO A 31 1.95 16.05 11.41
N ARG A 32 1.00 15.16 11.18
CA ARG A 32 0.63 14.05 12.09
C ARG A 32 0.36 12.80 11.29
N ALA A 33 0.90 11.67 11.72
CA ALA A 33 0.65 10.37 11.10
C ALA A 33 0.57 9.25 12.15
N LEU A 34 -0.40 8.37 11.99
CA LEU A 34 -0.43 7.07 12.63
C LEU A 34 0.02 6.02 11.63
N MET A 35 1.16 5.40 11.90
CA MET A 35 1.66 4.27 11.13
C MET A 35 0.94 3.00 11.58
N THR A 36 0.27 2.33 10.66
CA THR A 36 -0.45 1.09 10.91
C THR A 36 0.23 -0.08 10.18
N PRO A 37 0.49 -1.22 10.86
CA PRO A 37 1.19 -2.37 10.27
C PRO A 37 0.22 -3.25 9.47
N PHE A 38 -0.64 -2.64 8.63
CA PHE A 38 -1.70 -3.34 7.94
C PHE A 38 -1.43 -3.49 6.45
N LEU A 39 -2.19 -4.34 5.78
CA LEU A 39 -2.11 -4.54 4.35
C LEU A 39 -2.51 -3.27 3.58
N LEU A 40 -1.85 -3.02 2.46
CA LEU A 40 -2.25 -1.98 1.52
C LEU A 40 -3.70 -2.18 1.11
N GLY A 41 -4.48 -1.10 1.16
CA GLY A 41 -5.92 -1.13 0.91
C GLY A 41 -6.79 -1.36 2.16
N ARG A 42 -6.19 -1.65 3.32
CA ARG A 42 -6.90 -1.85 4.61
C ARG A 42 -6.32 -0.98 5.72
N PRO A 43 -6.35 0.35 5.59
CA PRO A 43 -5.65 1.26 6.51
C PRO A 43 -6.16 1.23 7.95
N VAL A 44 -7.33 0.66 8.19
CA VAL A 44 -7.94 0.53 9.52
C VAL A 44 -8.08 -0.94 9.97
N GLY A 45 -7.45 -1.87 9.26
CA GLY A 45 -7.54 -3.30 9.56
C GLY A 45 -8.59 -4.05 8.72
N GLU A 46 -9.00 -5.21 9.20
CA GLU A 46 -9.92 -6.08 8.46
C GLU A 46 -11.33 -5.50 8.33
N PRO A 47 -12.03 -5.79 7.21
CA PRO A 47 -13.43 -5.42 7.06
C PRO A 47 -14.31 -6.16 8.10
N ASN A 48 -15.38 -5.51 8.52
CA ASN A 48 -16.37 -6.01 9.49
C ASN A 48 -15.86 -6.16 10.94
N ASP A 49 -14.64 -5.73 11.27
CA ASP A 49 -14.19 -5.61 12.64
C ASP A 49 -14.32 -4.16 13.15
N ALA A 50 -15.55 -3.77 13.46
CA ALA A 50 -15.86 -2.41 13.90
C ALA A 50 -15.15 -2.03 15.21
N GLY A 51 -14.93 -3.00 16.11
CA GLY A 51 -14.24 -2.77 17.38
C GLY A 51 -12.77 -2.39 17.17
N PHE A 52 -12.07 -3.14 16.34
CA PHE A 52 -10.68 -2.88 15.99
C PHE A 52 -10.54 -1.56 15.20
N GLN A 53 -11.35 -1.39 14.16
CA GLN A 53 -11.35 -0.19 13.32
C GLN A 53 -11.58 1.09 14.15
N ARG A 54 -12.50 1.02 15.12
CA ARG A 54 -12.77 2.15 16.01
C ARG A 54 -11.53 2.49 16.87
N ARG A 55 -10.78 1.51 17.37
CA ARG A 55 -9.55 1.77 18.13
C ARG A 55 -8.50 2.49 17.28
N VAL A 56 -8.29 2.00 16.04
CA VAL A 56 -7.37 2.64 15.08
C VAL A 56 -7.76 4.11 14.82
N LEU A 57 -9.04 4.34 14.55
CA LEU A 57 -9.53 5.69 14.27
C LEU A 57 -9.44 6.62 15.48
N LEU A 58 -9.76 6.14 16.68
CA LEU A 58 -9.64 6.92 17.90
C LEU A 58 -8.19 7.30 18.17
N GLN A 59 -7.24 6.38 17.98
CA GLN A 59 -5.82 6.69 18.13
C GLN A 59 -5.34 7.67 17.06
N ALA A 60 -5.77 7.55 15.81
CA ALA A 60 -5.45 8.52 14.78
C ALA A 60 -6.00 9.91 15.10
N LEU A 61 -7.24 9.99 15.62
CA LEU A 61 -7.86 11.25 15.99
C LEU A 61 -7.23 11.88 17.24
N SER A 62 -6.75 11.07 18.20
CA SER A 62 -6.05 11.58 19.39
C SER A 62 -4.78 12.37 19.05
N LEU A 63 -4.18 12.10 17.89
CA LEU A 63 -3.04 12.89 17.41
C LEU A 63 -3.39 14.38 17.15
N LEU A 64 -4.67 14.68 16.93
CA LEU A 64 -5.13 16.07 16.74
C LEU A 64 -5.08 16.87 18.04
N GLU A 65 -5.12 16.20 19.19
CA GLU A 65 -5.03 16.84 20.51
C GLU A 65 -3.58 17.14 20.93
N ARG A 66 -2.60 16.57 20.22
CA ARG A 66 -1.18 16.73 20.50
C ARG A 66 -0.69 18.13 20.11
N THR A 67 0.05 18.76 21.03
CA THR A 67 0.63 20.10 20.86
C THR A 67 2.15 20.09 20.68
N ASP A 68 2.77 18.91 20.75
CA ASP A 68 4.21 18.69 20.65
C ASP A 68 4.72 18.48 19.19
N GLY A 69 4.01 19.02 18.24
CA GLY A 69 4.33 18.88 16.81
C GLY A 69 4.46 20.21 16.09
N PRO A 70 4.48 20.22 14.76
CA PRO A 70 4.76 19.09 13.87
C PRO A 70 6.25 18.70 13.84
N VAL A 71 6.69 17.51 13.59
CA VAL A 71 6.06 16.33 12.94
C VAL A 71 5.82 15.26 14.00
N ILE A 72 4.63 14.66 14.03
CA ILE A 72 4.29 13.55 14.92
C ILE A 72 4.11 12.30 14.08
N LEU A 73 4.92 11.27 14.34
CA LEU A 73 4.76 9.93 13.77
C LEU A 73 4.62 8.95 14.93
N GLU A 74 3.46 8.35 15.04
CA GLU A 74 3.14 7.34 16.05
C GLU A 74 2.85 5.99 15.37
N HIS A 75 3.18 4.91 16.05
CA HIS A 75 2.93 3.55 15.56
C HIS A 75 1.73 2.96 16.29
N PHE A 76 0.82 2.36 15.53
CA PHE A 76 -0.25 1.57 16.10
C PHE A 76 0.33 0.27 16.66
N PRO A 77 0.05 -0.10 17.93
CA PRO A 77 0.78 -1.17 18.61
C PRO A 77 0.34 -2.57 18.21
N ASP A 78 -0.87 -2.74 17.69
CA ASP A 78 -1.47 -4.05 17.46
C ASP A 78 -1.50 -4.42 15.98
N ASP A 79 -1.25 -5.68 15.68
CA ASP A 79 -1.57 -6.27 14.37
C ASP A 79 -3.07 -6.57 14.27
N PRO A 80 -3.65 -6.63 13.05
CA PRO A 80 -5.03 -7.04 12.87
C PRO A 80 -5.23 -8.47 13.42
N PRO A 81 -6.31 -8.73 14.18
CA PRO A 81 -6.57 -10.05 14.77
C PRO A 81 -6.69 -11.18 13.76
N SER A 82 -7.04 -10.85 12.53
CA SER A 82 -7.21 -11.78 11.41
C SER A 82 -5.96 -11.92 10.54
N TRP A 83 -4.82 -11.38 10.97
CA TRP A 83 -3.56 -11.61 10.27
C TRP A 83 -3.20 -13.10 10.33
N VAL A 84 -3.60 -13.82 9.31
CA VAL A 84 -3.16 -15.19 9.05
C VAL A 84 -2.22 -15.13 7.85
N ASP A 85 -0.99 -15.58 8.04
CA ASP A 85 -0.11 -15.82 6.92
C ASP A 85 -0.74 -16.94 6.08
N ARG A 86 -1.34 -16.55 4.95
CA ARG A 86 -1.98 -17.52 4.06
C ARG A 86 -0.90 -18.19 3.22
N ALA A 87 -0.33 -19.25 3.76
CA ALA A 87 0.58 -20.14 3.03
C ALA A 87 -0.10 -20.76 1.80
N ASP A 88 -1.43 -20.79 1.76
CA ASP A 88 -2.28 -21.30 0.68
C ASP A 88 -2.76 -20.22 -0.30
N TRP A 89 -2.29 -18.97 -0.17
CA TRP A 89 -2.68 -17.92 -1.08
C TRP A 89 -2.18 -18.19 -2.50
N VAL A 90 -3.11 -18.38 -3.41
CA VAL A 90 -2.82 -18.50 -4.83
C VAL A 90 -3.22 -17.18 -5.51
N PRO A 91 -2.32 -16.54 -6.26
CA PRO A 91 -2.67 -15.33 -6.99
C PRO A 91 -3.81 -15.60 -7.97
N ALA A 92 -4.76 -14.66 -8.06
CA ALA A 92 -5.89 -14.75 -8.97
C ALA A 92 -5.48 -14.82 -10.46
N VAL A 93 -4.24 -14.46 -10.75
CA VAL A 93 -3.61 -14.57 -12.06
C VAL A 93 -2.41 -15.49 -11.91
N SER A 94 -2.37 -16.58 -12.68
CA SER A 94 -1.18 -17.40 -12.78
C SER A 94 -0.12 -16.60 -13.54
N LEU A 95 0.89 -16.16 -12.82
CA LEU A 95 2.08 -15.60 -13.46
C LEU A 95 2.88 -16.72 -14.11
N PRO A 96 3.47 -16.49 -15.29
CA PRO A 96 4.39 -17.46 -15.87
C PRO A 96 5.52 -17.74 -14.88
N PRO A 97 6.02 -19.00 -14.84
CA PRO A 97 7.14 -19.33 -13.99
C PRO A 97 8.32 -18.41 -14.33
N LEU A 98 8.94 -17.85 -13.29
CA LEU A 98 10.17 -17.09 -13.47
C LEU A 98 11.22 -17.98 -14.14
N ASP A 99 11.91 -17.44 -15.14
CA ASP A 99 13.05 -18.12 -15.75
C ASP A 99 14.03 -18.53 -14.63
N PRO A 100 14.47 -19.82 -14.58
CA PRO A 100 15.42 -20.28 -13.57
C PRO A 100 16.70 -19.41 -13.48
N MET A 101 17.11 -18.79 -14.58
CA MET A 101 18.21 -17.81 -14.56
C MET A 101 17.90 -16.54 -13.74
N MET A 102 16.65 -16.16 -13.61
CA MET A 102 16.25 -15.01 -12.79
C MET A 102 16.14 -15.36 -11.29
N SER A 103 16.06 -16.65 -10.96
CA SER A 103 15.99 -17.13 -9.58
C SER A 103 17.38 -17.30 -8.92
N ALA A 104 18.47 -17.23 -9.68
CA ALA A 104 19.82 -17.61 -9.24
C ALA A 104 20.60 -16.51 -8.47
N GLY A 105 19.93 -15.48 -7.94
CA GLY A 105 20.56 -14.49 -7.04
C GLY A 105 21.47 -13.45 -7.71
N THR A 106 21.75 -13.55 -9.00
CA THR A 106 22.46 -12.52 -9.75
C THR A 106 21.44 -11.62 -10.46
N PRO A 107 21.49 -10.30 -10.28
CA PRO A 107 20.54 -9.42 -10.96
C PRO A 107 20.71 -9.54 -12.47
N PRO A 108 19.60 -9.76 -13.22
CA PRO A 108 19.67 -9.90 -14.67
C PRO A 108 20.20 -8.63 -15.35
N SER A 109 20.90 -8.80 -16.46
CA SER A 109 21.30 -7.68 -17.29
C SER A 109 20.07 -6.96 -17.90
N PRO A 110 20.19 -5.69 -18.32
CA PRO A 110 19.09 -4.96 -18.97
C PRO A 110 18.49 -5.70 -20.17
N ALA A 111 19.30 -6.38 -20.98
CA ALA A 111 18.84 -7.15 -22.12
C ALA A 111 18.03 -8.41 -21.70
N GLN A 112 18.40 -9.04 -20.60
CA GLN A 112 17.65 -10.18 -20.04
C GLN A 112 16.31 -9.72 -19.48
N TRP A 113 16.27 -8.56 -18.82
CA TRP A 113 15.02 -7.95 -18.38
C TRP A 113 14.09 -7.61 -19.54
N GLU A 114 14.62 -7.02 -20.61
CA GLU A 114 13.83 -6.68 -21.80
C GLU A 114 13.24 -7.93 -22.45
N PHE A 115 14.02 -8.98 -22.58
CA PHE A 115 13.56 -10.25 -23.13
C PHE A 115 12.45 -10.88 -22.26
N ALA A 116 12.64 -10.94 -20.95
CA ALA A 116 11.66 -11.48 -20.02
C ALA A 116 10.35 -10.67 -20.03
N LEU A 117 10.43 -9.34 -20.02
CA LEU A 117 9.25 -8.46 -20.12
C LEU A 117 8.50 -8.65 -21.44
N ARG A 118 9.19 -8.78 -22.56
CA ARG A 118 8.53 -9.05 -23.87
C ARG A 118 7.81 -10.39 -23.86
N ALA A 119 8.42 -11.42 -23.31
CA ALA A 119 7.80 -12.75 -23.19
C ALA A 119 6.56 -12.72 -22.28
N GLU A 120 6.62 -12.01 -21.16
CA GLU A 120 5.50 -11.83 -20.25
C GLU A 120 4.36 -11.01 -20.91
N MET A 121 4.68 -9.93 -21.58
CA MET A 121 3.69 -9.11 -22.30
C MET A 121 2.88 -9.93 -23.31
N VAL A 122 3.50 -10.81 -24.06
CA VAL A 122 2.81 -11.69 -25.02
C VAL A 122 1.75 -12.56 -24.33
N GLN A 123 2.00 -13.00 -23.09
CA GLN A 123 1.06 -13.81 -22.33
C GLN A 123 -0.05 -12.98 -21.66
N VAL A 124 0.29 -11.78 -21.18
CA VAL A 124 -0.64 -10.93 -20.43
C VAL A 124 -1.54 -10.10 -21.34
N LEU A 125 -1.07 -9.66 -22.51
CA LEU A 125 -1.84 -8.82 -23.43
C LEU A 125 -3.21 -9.41 -23.80
N PRO A 126 -3.38 -10.69 -24.11
CA PRO A 126 -4.69 -11.25 -24.42
C PRO A 126 -5.67 -11.20 -23.25
N ALA A 127 -5.18 -11.32 -22.02
CA ALA A 127 -5.99 -11.20 -20.81
C ALA A 127 -6.43 -9.73 -20.60
N TRP A 128 -5.50 -8.80 -20.81
CA TRP A 128 -5.76 -7.37 -20.70
C TRP A 128 -6.77 -6.89 -21.75
N GLU A 129 -6.67 -7.33 -22.99
CA GLU A 129 -7.62 -6.99 -24.04
C GLU A 129 -9.04 -7.54 -23.74
N ARG A 130 -9.15 -8.76 -23.21
CA ARG A 130 -10.43 -9.31 -22.73
C ARG A 130 -11.01 -8.47 -21.59
N PHE A 131 -10.17 -8.04 -20.67
CA PHE A 131 -10.58 -7.19 -19.54
C PHE A 131 -11.10 -5.84 -20.06
N LYS A 132 -10.34 -5.19 -20.96
CA LYS A 132 -10.72 -3.93 -21.58
C LYS A 132 -12.03 -4.04 -22.35
N ALA A 133 -12.20 -5.11 -23.13
CA ALA A 133 -13.44 -5.37 -23.87
C ALA A 133 -14.66 -5.56 -22.93
N ARG A 134 -14.44 -6.21 -21.77
CA ARG A 134 -15.51 -6.49 -20.80
C ARG A 134 -15.92 -5.25 -19.99
N PHE A 135 -14.98 -4.40 -19.61
CA PHE A 135 -15.22 -3.30 -18.67
C PHE A 135 -15.19 -1.91 -19.33
N GLY A 136 -14.83 -1.81 -20.59
CA GLY A 136 -14.81 -0.55 -21.37
C GLY A 136 -13.78 0.48 -20.93
N ARG A 137 -13.01 0.19 -19.88
CA ARG A 137 -11.98 1.08 -19.34
C ARG A 137 -10.85 0.27 -18.69
N THR A 138 -9.68 0.86 -18.63
CA THR A 138 -8.57 0.38 -17.81
C THR A 138 -8.39 1.32 -16.61
N THR A 139 -7.83 0.82 -15.53
CA THR A 139 -7.52 1.63 -14.34
C THR A 139 -6.36 2.60 -14.57
N VAL A 140 -5.74 2.53 -15.73
CA VAL A 140 -4.63 3.38 -16.17
C VAL A 140 -5.07 4.09 -17.44
N GLY A 141 -5.64 5.25 -17.26
CA GLY A 141 -6.05 6.09 -18.39
C GLY A 141 -6.76 7.31 -17.90
#